data_9d50eea3be188cb87637c71629740e42
#
_entry.id   9d50eea3be188cb87637c71629740e42
#
_cell.length_a   1.000
_cell.length_b   1.000
_cell.length_c   1.000
_cell.angle_alpha   90.00
_cell.angle_beta   90.00
_cell.angle_gamma   90.00
#
_symmetry.space_group_name_H-M   'P 1'
#
loop_
_entity.id
_entity.type
_entity.pdbx_description
1 polymer ?
#
loop_
_entity_poly.entity_id
_entity_poly.type
_entity_poly.pdbx_seq_one_letter_code
_entity_poly.pdbx_strand_id
1 'polypeptide(L)'
;MFAYVSYRKWAIDISYYYTHLIMNQKVLEDLYAGYVGSQPQSLEELPSSGSNRRYFRLRGERDMIGVLGTCAEENDAFIYMSAHFRKQGIRTPEVVSVSDDRMAYLQQDLGDTLLFNAIEKGRLTRSFSSEEKELLIKTICALPDVQFAGAVGLDFNYCYPSSQFDVRTIMWDLNYFKYCFLKATGLEFQEDRLEDDFHALADVLMRSQSGTFMYRDFQSRNVM
;
A
#
# COMPACT_ATOMS: atom_id res chain seq x y z
N MET A 1 -4.27 -44.87 -17.61
CA MET A 1 -5.55 -44.18 -17.40
C MET A 1 -5.27 -42.69 -17.34
N PHE A 2 -5.27 -42.03 -18.52
CA PHE A 2 -4.95 -40.61 -18.65
C PHE A 2 -6.20 -39.79 -18.38
N ALA A 3 -6.13 -38.91 -17.34
CA ALA A 3 -7.20 -37.98 -17.01
C ALA A 3 -7.26 -36.85 -18.06
N TYR A 4 -8.35 -36.81 -18.80
CA TYR A 4 -8.70 -35.72 -19.71
C TYR A 4 -9.09 -34.50 -18.88
N VAL A 5 -8.17 -33.53 -18.69
CA VAL A 5 -8.48 -32.24 -18.09
C VAL A 5 -9.09 -31.35 -19.17
N SER A 6 -10.38 -31.05 -19.02
CA SER A 6 -11.18 -30.36 -20.03
C SER A 6 -10.74 -28.92 -20.21
N TYR A 7 -10.39 -28.56 -21.43
CA TYR A 7 -10.09 -27.18 -21.89
C TYR A 7 -11.22 -26.16 -21.69
N ARG A 8 -12.42 -26.59 -21.30
CA ARG A 8 -13.58 -25.71 -21.09
C ARG A 8 -13.48 -24.83 -19.82
N LYS A 9 -12.71 -25.25 -18.81
CA LYS A 9 -12.61 -24.52 -17.55
C LYS A 9 -11.79 -23.23 -17.68
N TRP A 10 -10.79 -23.22 -18.57
CA TRP A 10 -9.95 -22.05 -18.82
C TRP A 10 -10.66 -20.94 -19.62
N ALA A 11 -11.52 -21.29 -20.56
CA ALA A 11 -12.25 -20.30 -21.36
C ALA A 11 -13.32 -19.55 -20.55
N ILE A 12 -13.93 -20.20 -19.55
CA ILE A 12 -14.91 -19.58 -18.65
C ILE A 12 -14.20 -18.60 -17.73
N ASP A 13 -13.02 -18.93 -17.19
CA ASP A 13 -12.25 -18.06 -16.31
C ASP A 13 -11.75 -16.81 -17.04
N ILE A 14 -11.34 -16.91 -18.29
CA ILE A 14 -10.89 -15.76 -19.09
C ILE A 14 -12.05 -14.81 -19.38
N SER A 15 -13.20 -15.29 -19.81
CA SER A 15 -14.39 -14.45 -20.07
C SER A 15 -14.91 -13.80 -18.78
N TYR A 16 -14.94 -14.53 -17.67
CA TYR A 16 -15.30 -14.00 -16.37
C TYR A 16 -14.31 -12.92 -15.90
N TYR A 17 -13.03 -13.16 -16.09
CA TYR A 17 -11.98 -12.20 -15.76
C TYR A 17 -12.10 -10.90 -16.57
N TYR A 18 -12.31 -10.99 -17.89
CA TYR A 18 -12.50 -9.81 -18.74
C TYR A 18 -13.78 -9.04 -18.41
N THR A 19 -14.89 -9.76 -18.14
CA THR A 19 -16.14 -9.12 -17.75
C THR A 19 -16.00 -8.38 -16.41
N HIS A 20 -15.37 -9.01 -15.42
CA HIS A 20 -15.06 -8.36 -14.15
C HIS A 20 -14.11 -7.17 -14.30
N LEU A 21 -13.13 -7.27 -15.19
CA LEU A 21 -12.18 -6.20 -15.49
C LEU A 21 -12.91 -4.96 -16.05
N ILE A 22 -13.77 -5.16 -17.04
CA ILE A 22 -14.54 -4.09 -17.69
C ILE A 22 -15.55 -3.47 -16.70
N MET A 23 -16.26 -4.27 -15.92
CA MET A 23 -17.18 -3.78 -14.90
C MET A 23 -16.48 -2.92 -13.84
N ASN A 24 -15.27 -3.33 -13.41
CA ASN A 24 -14.50 -2.60 -12.42
C ASN A 24 -13.97 -1.25 -12.94
N GLN A 25 -13.58 -1.17 -14.23
CA GLN A 25 -13.19 0.11 -14.84
C GLN A 25 -14.36 1.08 -14.96
N LYS A 26 -15.54 0.56 -15.31
CA LYS A 26 -16.77 1.35 -15.40
C LYS A 26 -17.12 2.05 -14.08
N VAL A 27 -16.91 1.40 -12.94
CA VAL A 27 -17.12 2.00 -11.61
C VAL A 27 -16.23 3.23 -11.41
N LEU A 28 -14.97 3.18 -11.84
CA LEU A 28 -14.05 4.33 -11.74
C LEU A 28 -14.47 5.49 -12.65
N GLU A 29 -14.94 5.19 -13.87
CA GLU A 29 -15.48 6.23 -14.79
C GLU A 29 -16.73 6.89 -14.20
N ASP A 30 -17.64 6.11 -13.61
CA ASP A 30 -18.86 6.61 -12.99
C ASP A 30 -18.54 7.47 -11.75
N LEU A 31 -17.60 7.05 -10.91
CA LEU A 31 -17.11 7.86 -9.77
C LEU A 31 -16.49 9.17 -10.26
N TYR A 32 -15.69 9.13 -11.33
CA TYR A 32 -15.07 10.31 -11.92
C TYR A 32 -16.13 11.26 -12.44
N ALA A 33 -17.08 10.77 -13.24
CA ALA A 33 -18.16 11.59 -13.78
C ALA A 33 -19.03 12.21 -12.67
N GLY A 34 -19.28 11.46 -11.60
CA GLY A 34 -20.03 11.98 -10.44
C GLY A 34 -19.28 13.09 -9.68
N TYR A 35 -17.95 13.02 -9.62
CA TYR A 35 -17.14 14.02 -8.92
C TYR A 35 -16.78 15.23 -9.79
N VAL A 36 -16.34 15.01 -11.05
CA VAL A 36 -15.85 16.06 -11.95
C VAL A 36 -17.01 16.70 -12.76
N GLY A 37 -18.09 15.95 -13.01
CA GLY A 37 -19.24 16.39 -13.81
C GLY A 37 -19.12 16.03 -15.31
N SER A 38 -18.03 15.39 -15.73
CA SER A 38 -17.80 14.95 -17.10
C SER A 38 -17.10 13.59 -17.13
N GLN A 39 -17.22 12.84 -18.23
CA GLN A 39 -16.52 11.56 -18.39
C GLN A 39 -15.00 11.79 -18.52
N PRO A 40 -14.16 10.87 -18.04
CA PRO A 40 -12.73 10.93 -18.30
C PRO A 40 -12.45 10.73 -19.78
N GLN A 41 -11.43 11.40 -20.31
CA GLN A 41 -10.99 11.26 -21.70
C GLN A 41 -10.22 9.97 -21.94
N SER A 42 -9.51 9.49 -20.92
CA SER A 42 -8.81 8.20 -20.94
C SER A 42 -8.69 7.62 -19.54
N LEU A 43 -8.60 6.29 -19.49
CA LEU A 43 -8.34 5.50 -18.29
C LEU A 43 -7.19 4.54 -18.62
N GLU A 44 -6.09 4.67 -17.89
CA GLU A 44 -4.87 3.89 -18.07
C GLU A 44 -4.49 3.17 -16.79
N GLU A 45 -4.27 1.87 -16.86
CA GLU A 45 -3.80 1.09 -15.71
C GLU A 45 -2.32 1.37 -15.44
N LEU A 46 -2.00 1.72 -14.20
CA LEU A 46 -0.63 1.95 -13.77
C LEU A 46 0.07 0.62 -13.41
N PRO A 47 1.40 0.53 -13.59
CA PRO A 47 2.13 -0.67 -13.22
C PRO A 47 1.92 -1.05 -11.74
N SER A 48 1.63 -2.32 -11.49
CA SER A 48 1.48 -2.86 -10.14
C SER A 48 2.82 -2.91 -9.42
N SER A 49 2.87 -2.47 -8.16
CA SER A 49 4.08 -2.42 -7.33
C SER A 49 3.98 -3.31 -6.09
N GLY A 50 3.53 -4.57 -6.25
CA GLY A 50 3.50 -5.55 -5.15
C GLY A 50 2.27 -5.47 -4.23
N SER A 51 1.32 -4.58 -4.49
CA SER A 51 0.00 -4.53 -3.84
C SER A 51 -1.02 -5.34 -4.62
N ASN A 52 -2.01 -5.91 -3.93
CA ASN A 52 -3.17 -6.52 -4.57
C ASN A 52 -4.15 -5.47 -5.12
N ARG A 53 -3.95 -4.19 -4.84
CA ARG A 53 -4.72 -3.08 -5.39
C ARG A 53 -4.28 -2.78 -6.81
N ARG A 54 -5.23 -2.41 -7.65
CA ARG A 54 -4.98 -1.92 -9.01
C ARG A 54 -5.21 -0.41 -9.05
N TYR A 55 -4.30 0.28 -9.70
CA TYR A 55 -4.31 1.74 -9.82
C TYR A 55 -4.52 2.12 -11.26
N PHE A 56 -5.36 3.12 -11.49
CA PHE A 56 -5.70 3.64 -12.82
C PHE A 56 -5.55 5.15 -12.81
N ARG A 57 -4.94 5.71 -13.84
CA ARG A 57 -4.94 7.14 -14.05
C ARG A 57 -6.09 7.52 -14.98
N LEU A 58 -6.98 8.37 -14.50
CA LEU A 58 -8.09 8.95 -15.25
C LEU A 58 -7.68 10.35 -15.66
N ARG A 59 -7.59 10.58 -16.96
CA ARG A 59 -7.26 11.88 -17.55
C ARG A 59 -8.54 12.57 -17.99
N GLY A 60 -8.61 13.91 -17.81
CA GLY A 60 -9.75 14.70 -18.22
C GLY A 60 -9.65 16.15 -17.79
N GLU A 61 -10.75 16.77 -17.39
CA GLU A 61 -10.73 18.12 -16.86
C GLU A 61 -9.89 18.21 -15.57
N ARG A 62 -9.81 17.11 -14.83
CA ARG A 62 -8.98 16.95 -13.65
C ARG A 62 -8.39 15.55 -13.62
N ASP A 63 -7.08 15.44 -13.62
CA ASP A 63 -6.42 14.15 -13.52
C ASP A 63 -6.58 13.56 -12.12
N MET A 64 -6.97 12.28 -12.06
CA MET A 64 -7.26 11.55 -10.82
C MET A 64 -6.65 10.15 -10.87
N ILE A 65 -6.39 9.58 -9.70
CA ILE A 65 -6.06 8.16 -9.57
C ILE A 65 -7.30 7.41 -9.07
N GLY A 66 -7.76 6.46 -9.87
CA GLY A 66 -8.76 5.47 -9.48
C GLY A 66 -8.10 4.25 -8.88
N VAL A 67 -8.65 3.75 -7.79
CA VAL A 67 -8.14 2.57 -7.09
C VAL A 67 -9.22 1.51 -7.01
N LEU A 68 -8.88 0.29 -7.40
CA LEU A 68 -9.69 -0.90 -7.18
C LEU A 68 -9.01 -1.76 -6.11
N GLY A 69 -9.68 -1.91 -4.98
CA GLY A 69 -9.22 -2.75 -3.88
C GLY A 69 -9.76 -4.18 -3.98
N THR A 70 -9.19 -5.05 -3.17
CA THR A 70 -9.64 -6.45 -3.00
C THR A 70 -10.31 -6.70 -1.65
N CYS A 71 -10.31 -5.69 -0.76
CA CYS A 71 -10.82 -5.77 0.60
C CYS A 71 -11.37 -4.38 1.02
N ALA A 72 -12.63 -4.33 1.40
CA ALA A 72 -13.30 -3.09 1.79
C ALA A 72 -12.69 -2.51 3.08
N GLU A 73 -12.34 -3.36 4.05
CA GLU A 73 -11.73 -2.94 5.31
C GLU A 73 -10.37 -2.27 5.10
N GLU A 74 -9.57 -2.78 4.15
CA GLU A 74 -8.29 -2.16 3.78
C GLU A 74 -8.48 -0.80 3.10
N ASN A 75 -9.51 -0.69 2.25
CA ASN A 75 -9.86 0.59 1.62
C ASN A 75 -10.36 1.59 2.66
N ASP A 76 -11.22 1.17 3.58
CA ASP A 76 -11.73 2.00 4.69
C ASP A 76 -10.60 2.53 5.56
N ALA A 77 -9.61 1.68 5.88
CA ALA A 77 -8.42 2.09 6.60
C ALA A 77 -7.67 3.20 5.87
N PHE A 78 -7.44 3.04 4.56
CA PHE A 78 -6.76 4.05 3.75
C PHE A 78 -7.54 5.37 3.68
N ILE A 79 -8.85 5.29 3.42
CA ILE A 79 -9.74 6.46 3.32
C ILE A 79 -9.75 7.25 4.64
N TYR A 80 -9.93 6.54 5.76
CA TYR A 80 -9.92 7.13 7.09
C TYR A 80 -8.58 7.78 7.41
N MET A 81 -7.47 7.06 7.25
CA MET A 81 -6.14 7.57 7.55
C MET A 81 -5.74 8.75 6.66
N SER A 82 -6.09 8.72 5.36
CA SER A 82 -5.86 9.86 4.47
C SER A 82 -6.54 11.12 4.99
N ALA A 83 -7.83 11.03 5.33
CA ALA A 83 -8.59 12.16 5.86
C ALA A 83 -8.06 12.64 7.23
N HIS A 84 -7.70 11.69 8.12
CA HIS A 84 -7.17 12.00 9.44
C HIS A 84 -5.80 12.73 9.34
N PHE A 85 -4.85 12.18 8.58
CA PHE A 85 -3.51 12.77 8.43
C PHE A 85 -3.56 14.16 7.81
N ARG A 86 -4.43 14.39 6.82
CA ARG A 86 -4.64 15.71 6.24
C ARG A 86 -5.11 16.74 7.27
N LYS A 87 -6.00 16.34 8.20
CA LYS A 87 -6.42 17.20 9.32
C LYS A 87 -5.27 17.57 10.26
N GLN A 88 -4.28 16.68 10.39
CA GLN A 88 -3.06 16.93 11.17
C GLN A 88 -1.99 17.69 10.38
N GLY A 89 -2.27 18.15 9.15
CA GLY A 89 -1.31 18.85 8.29
C GLY A 89 -0.30 17.93 7.60
N ILE A 90 -0.46 16.61 7.71
CA ILE A 90 0.40 15.62 7.06
C ILE A 90 -0.08 15.42 5.62
N ARG A 91 0.85 15.46 4.67
CA ARG A 91 0.53 15.34 3.23
C ARG A 91 0.24 13.90 2.86
N THR A 92 -1.00 13.64 2.45
CA THR A 92 -1.47 12.37 1.89
C THR A 92 -2.36 12.66 0.69
N PRO A 93 -2.53 11.71 -0.27
CA PRO A 93 -3.48 11.89 -1.35
C PRO A 93 -4.88 12.13 -0.80
N GLU A 94 -5.60 13.11 -1.32
CA GLU A 94 -7.00 13.34 -0.95
C GLU A 94 -7.89 12.31 -1.62
N VAL A 95 -8.68 11.57 -0.84
CA VAL A 95 -9.74 10.72 -1.38
C VAL A 95 -10.98 11.57 -1.58
N VAL A 96 -11.52 11.59 -2.80
CA VAL A 96 -12.58 12.53 -3.21
C VAL A 96 -13.91 11.84 -3.52
N SER A 97 -13.90 10.56 -3.86
CA SER A 97 -15.09 9.78 -4.16
C SER A 97 -14.87 8.30 -3.83
N VAL A 98 -15.91 7.62 -3.37
CA VAL A 98 -15.85 6.21 -2.94
C VAL A 98 -17.10 5.51 -3.46
N SER A 99 -16.96 4.28 -3.96
CA SER A 99 -18.09 3.44 -4.37
C SER A 99 -18.92 2.95 -3.16
N ASP A 100 -20.19 2.65 -3.39
CA ASP A 100 -21.12 2.22 -2.32
C ASP A 100 -20.63 0.92 -1.65
N ASP A 101 -20.04 0.00 -2.40
CA ASP A 101 -19.45 -1.25 -1.91
C ASP A 101 -18.07 -1.08 -1.28
N ARG A 102 -17.50 0.14 -1.32
CA ARG A 102 -16.17 0.49 -0.78
C ARG A 102 -15.00 -0.25 -1.42
N MET A 103 -15.23 -0.89 -2.57
CA MET A 103 -14.20 -1.61 -3.31
C MET A 103 -13.42 -0.71 -4.27
N ALA A 104 -13.96 0.47 -4.61
CA ALA A 104 -13.33 1.45 -5.49
C ALA A 104 -13.36 2.86 -4.89
N TYR A 105 -12.32 3.64 -5.18
CA TYR A 105 -12.29 5.06 -4.81
C TYR A 105 -11.43 5.89 -5.77
N LEU A 106 -11.68 7.20 -5.78
CA LEU A 106 -10.83 8.18 -6.46
C LEU A 106 -10.01 8.98 -5.47
N GLN A 107 -8.77 9.18 -5.81
CA GLN A 107 -7.85 10.03 -5.05
C GLN A 107 -7.11 11.01 -5.94
N GLN A 108 -6.52 12.02 -5.32
CA GLN A 108 -5.64 12.99 -5.97
C GLN A 108 -4.51 12.29 -6.70
N ASP A 109 -4.24 12.70 -7.95
CA ASP A 109 -3.02 12.34 -8.68
C ASP A 109 -1.85 13.20 -8.17
N LEU A 110 -0.83 12.56 -7.63
CA LEU A 110 0.40 13.21 -7.16
C LEU A 110 1.50 13.22 -8.24
N GLY A 111 1.21 12.72 -9.44
CA GLY A 111 2.17 12.60 -10.55
C GLY A 111 2.94 11.27 -10.53
N ASP A 112 4.17 11.27 -11.06
CA ASP A 112 4.96 10.05 -11.29
C ASP A 112 6.31 10.04 -10.55
N THR A 113 6.64 11.11 -9.84
CA THR A 113 7.96 11.25 -9.24
C THR A 113 8.00 10.65 -7.84
N LEU A 114 8.46 9.42 -7.75
CA LEU A 114 8.80 8.78 -6.47
C LEU A 114 10.17 9.25 -5.99
N LEU A 115 10.34 9.38 -4.69
CA LEU A 115 11.66 9.64 -4.08
C LEU A 115 12.71 8.62 -4.56
N PHE A 116 12.30 7.36 -4.74
CA PHE A 116 13.16 6.29 -5.27
C PHE A 116 13.80 6.65 -6.61
N ASN A 117 13.05 7.28 -7.52
CA ASN A 117 13.53 7.72 -8.83
C ASN A 117 14.29 9.06 -8.72
N ALA A 118 13.81 9.97 -7.86
CA ALA A 118 14.46 11.26 -7.66
C ALA A 118 15.89 11.16 -7.13
N ILE A 119 16.23 10.08 -6.42
CA ILE A 119 17.58 9.79 -5.87
C ILE A 119 18.29 8.66 -6.64
N GLU A 120 17.92 8.37 -7.88
CA GLU A 120 18.44 7.22 -8.63
C GLU A 120 19.96 7.28 -8.82
N LYS A 121 20.48 8.45 -9.18
CA LYS A 121 21.93 8.64 -9.42
C LYS A 121 22.72 8.34 -8.15
N GLY A 122 22.31 8.87 -7.01
CA GLY A 122 22.96 8.61 -5.73
C GLY A 122 22.91 7.15 -5.32
N ARG A 123 21.79 6.46 -5.57
CA ARG A 123 21.65 5.02 -5.29
C ARG A 123 22.61 4.18 -6.14
N LEU A 124 22.71 4.49 -7.44
CA LEU A 124 23.55 3.73 -8.38
C LEU A 124 25.04 3.98 -8.15
N THR A 125 25.44 5.22 -7.88
CA THR A 125 26.83 5.61 -7.68
C THR A 125 27.30 5.46 -6.24
N ARG A 126 26.39 5.23 -5.28
CA ARG A 126 26.62 5.27 -3.82
C ARG A 126 27.14 6.63 -3.33
N SER A 127 26.87 7.70 -4.09
CA SER A 127 27.27 9.05 -3.77
C SER A 127 26.12 10.02 -4.09
N PHE A 128 25.46 10.52 -3.06
CA PHE A 128 24.32 11.41 -3.19
C PHE A 128 24.74 12.85 -3.39
N SER A 129 24.10 13.57 -4.34
CA SER A 129 24.25 15.02 -4.51
C SER A 129 23.66 15.79 -3.32
N SER A 130 23.84 17.10 -3.28
CA SER A 130 23.27 17.95 -2.25
C SER A 130 21.73 17.92 -2.30
N GLU A 131 21.17 18.01 -3.48
CA GLU A 131 19.72 17.99 -3.73
C GLU A 131 19.11 16.64 -3.32
N GLU A 132 19.76 15.52 -3.67
CA GLU A 132 19.31 14.19 -3.26
C GLU A 132 19.36 14.02 -1.73
N LYS A 133 20.41 14.56 -1.07
CA LYS A 133 20.51 14.57 0.39
C LYS A 133 19.40 15.41 1.04
N GLU A 134 19.09 16.56 0.49
CA GLU A 134 17.99 17.41 0.97
C GLU A 134 16.63 16.67 0.90
N LEU A 135 16.34 15.97 -0.20
CA LEU A 135 15.14 15.15 -0.32
C LEU A 135 15.09 14.03 0.74
N LEU A 136 16.21 13.33 0.95
CA LEU A 136 16.31 12.30 1.98
C LEU A 136 16.10 12.86 3.39
N ILE A 137 16.77 13.97 3.72
CA ILE A 137 16.62 14.65 5.01
C ILE A 137 15.17 15.09 5.23
N LYS A 138 14.58 15.77 4.24
CA LYS A 138 13.17 16.18 4.30
C LYS A 138 12.23 15.01 4.55
N THR A 139 12.47 13.89 3.88
CA THR A 139 11.67 12.67 4.04
C THR A 139 11.81 12.10 5.45
N ILE A 140 13.04 11.94 5.94
CA ILE A 140 13.28 11.40 7.30
C ILE A 140 12.69 12.33 8.36
N CYS A 141 12.81 13.65 8.20
CA CYS A 141 12.25 14.63 9.13
C CYS A 141 10.71 14.65 9.14
N ALA A 142 10.05 14.16 8.10
CA ALA A 142 8.59 14.03 8.07
C ALA A 142 8.07 12.79 8.85
N LEU A 143 8.92 11.78 9.11
CA LEU A 143 8.49 10.56 9.80
C LEU A 143 8.01 10.80 11.24
N PRO A 144 8.68 11.61 12.08
CA PRO A 144 8.19 11.96 13.41
C PRO A 144 6.80 12.62 13.38
N ASP A 145 6.51 13.48 12.40
CA ASP A 145 5.18 14.08 12.26
C ASP A 145 4.11 13.02 12.00
N VAL A 146 4.41 12.05 11.14
CA VAL A 146 3.50 10.92 10.87
C VAL A 146 3.30 10.07 12.13
N GLN A 147 4.39 9.77 12.86
CA GLN A 147 4.34 8.89 14.02
C GLN A 147 3.66 9.53 15.24
N PHE A 148 3.96 10.80 15.53
CA PHE A 148 3.52 11.48 16.75
C PHE A 148 2.31 12.38 16.49
N ALA A 149 2.42 13.37 15.60
CA ALA A 149 1.29 14.24 15.28
C ALA A 149 0.16 13.45 14.61
N GLY A 150 0.48 12.51 13.73
CA GLY A 150 -0.47 11.63 13.09
C GLY A 150 -1.23 10.71 14.04
N ALA A 151 -0.66 10.37 15.20
CA ALA A 151 -1.33 9.57 16.22
C ALA A 151 -2.36 10.37 17.05
N VAL A 152 -2.27 11.71 17.06
CA VAL A 152 -3.17 12.53 17.88
C VAL A 152 -4.61 12.41 17.38
N GLY A 153 -5.49 11.84 18.22
CA GLY A 153 -6.90 11.63 17.89
C GLY A 153 -7.16 10.58 16.81
N LEU A 154 -6.15 9.77 16.46
CA LEU A 154 -6.33 8.62 15.56
C LEU A 154 -7.13 7.53 16.27
N ASP A 155 -8.19 7.04 15.62
CA ASP A 155 -8.85 5.81 16.03
C ASP A 155 -8.12 4.61 15.41
N PHE A 156 -7.30 3.93 16.21
CA PHE A 156 -6.49 2.80 15.78
C PHE A 156 -7.33 1.58 15.35
N ASN A 157 -8.62 1.54 15.66
CA ASN A 157 -9.51 0.47 15.17
C ASN A 157 -9.68 0.49 13.65
N TYR A 158 -9.40 1.63 12.99
CA TYR A 158 -9.34 1.72 11.53
C TYR A 158 -8.01 1.25 10.93
N CYS A 159 -7.00 0.91 11.73
CA CYS A 159 -5.75 0.37 11.20
C CYS A 159 -5.96 -1.07 10.70
N TYR A 160 -5.48 -1.34 9.49
CA TYR A 160 -5.56 -2.66 8.87
C TYR A 160 -4.14 -3.24 8.68
N PRO A 161 -3.92 -4.53 8.87
CA PRO A 161 -4.84 -5.59 9.33
C PRO A 161 -5.02 -5.65 10.85
N SER A 162 -4.37 -4.80 11.62
CA SER A 162 -4.41 -4.81 13.07
C SER A 162 -4.36 -3.39 13.63
N SER A 163 -5.09 -3.16 14.71
CA SER A 163 -5.05 -1.91 15.48
C SER A 163 -3.82 -1.77 16.37
N GLN A 164 -3.04 -2.84 16.54
CA GLN A 164 -1.88 -2.87 17.40
C GLN A 164 -0.73 -3.65 16.76
N PHE A 165 0.49 -3.22 17.03
CA PHE A 165 1.69 -3.97 16.70
C PHE A 165 2.07 -4.80 17.94
N ASP A 166 1.41 -5.94 18.10
CA ASP A 166 1.55 -6.87 19.20
C ASP A 166 2.47 -8.07 18.87
N VAL A 167 2.65 -8.98 19.83
CA VAL A 167 3.43 -10.21 19.63
C VAL A 167 2.94 -11.00 18.42
N ARG A 168 1.63 -11.07 18.17
CA ARG A 168 1.08 -11.79 17.02
C ARG A 168 1.55 -11.18 15.70
N THR A 169 1.50 -9.86 15.58
CA THR A 169 1.93 -9.13 14.38
C THR A 169 3.44 -9.29 14.18
N ILE A 170 4.24 -9.20 15.24
CA ILE A 170 5.69 -9.44 15.20
C ILE A 170 5.98 -10.86 14.71
N MET A 171 5.32 -11.86 15.26
CA MET A 171 5.52 -13.27 14.87
C MET A 171 5.07 -13.53 13.42
N TRP A 172 4.07 -12.83 12.92
CA TRP A 172 3.70 -12.90 11.50
C TRP A 172 4.83 -12.41 10.58
N ASP A 173 5.43 -11.26 10.90
CA ASP A 173 6.52 -10.70 10.11
C ASP A 173 7.76 -11.61 10.16
N LEU A 174 8.09 -12.16 11.33
CA LEU A 174 9.21 -13.09 11.51
C LEU A 174 8.97 -14.42 10.77
N ASN A 175 7.74 -14.94 10.81
CA ASN A 175 7.39 -16.14 10.04
C ASN A 175 7.36 -15.85 8.53
N TYR A 176 6.93 -14.67 8.10
CA TYR A 176 7.02 -14.26 6.71
C TYR A 176 8.49 -14.24 6.23
N PHE A 177 9.39 -13.67 7.03
CA PHE A 177 10.84 -13.73 6.78
C PHE A 177 11.33 -15.18 6.70
N LYS A 178 10.97 -16.03 7.66
CA LYS A 178 11.37 -17.44 7.70
C LYS A 178 10.94 -18.19 6.44
N TYR A 179 9.66 -18.08 6.03
CA TYR A 179 9.12 -18.88 4.93
C TYR A 179 9.41 -18.29 3.55
N CYS A 180 9.33 -16.98 3.40
CA CYS A 180 9.49 -16.33 2.09
C CYS A 180 10.95 -16.00 1.74
N PHE A 181 11.83 -15.88 2.73
CA PHE A 181 13.22 -15.58 2.51
C PHE A 181 14.14 -16.71 3.00
N LEU A 182 14.18 -16.99 4.29
CA LEU A 182 15.20 -17.87 4.87
C LEU A 182 15.14 -19.29 4.29
N LYS A 183 13.97 -19.91 4.24
CA LYS A 183 13.79 -21.24 3.62
C LYS A 183 14.07 -21.23 2.11
N ALA A 184 13.76 -20.14 1.43
CA ALA A 184 14.03 -20.02 -0.01
C ALA A 184 15.53 -19.92 -0.35
N THR A 185 16.39 -19.53 0.61
CA THR A 185 17.85 -19.50 0.40
C THR A 185 18.49 -20.88 0.43
N GLY A 186 17.80 -21.91 0.92
CA GLY A 186 18.34 -23.26 1.11
C GLY A 186 19.32 -23.40 2.29
N LEU A 187 19.44 -22.37 3.14
CA LEU A 187 20.25 -22.46 4.35
C LEU A 187 19.61 -23.42 5.35
N GLU A 188 20.43 -24.32 5.91
CA GLU A 188 20.01 -25.17 7.01
C GLU A 188 20.07 -24.42 8.34
N PHE A 189 19.05 -24.55 9.15
CA PHE A 189 18.96 -23.98 10.49
C PHE A 189 18.10 -24.87 11.39
N GLN A 190 18.25 -24.71 12.69
CA GLN A 190 17.46 -25.43 13.68
C GLN A 190 16.17 -24.65 13.97
N GLU A 191 15.02 -25.22 13.63
CA GLU A 191 13.71 -24.57 13.72
C GLU A 191 13.36 -24.12 15.13
N ASP A 192 13.66 -24.95 16.13
CA ASP A 192 13.43 -24.68 17.55
C ASP A 192 14.23 -23.47 18.04
N ARG A 193 15.53 -23.42 17.70
CA ARG A 193 16.38 -22.27 18.06
C ARG A 193 15.97 -20.97 17.37
N LEU A 194 15.57 -21.04 16.11
CA LEU A 194 15.06 -19.85 15.40
C LEU A 194 13.77 -19.35 16.04
N GLU A 195 12.91 -20.25 16.49
CA GLU A 195 11.66 -19.88 17.18
C GLU A 195 11.96 -19.23 18.54
N ASP A 196 12.94 -19.76 19.30
CA ASP A 196 13.40 -19.14 20.54
C ASP A 196 13.96 -17.73 20.30
N ASP A 197 14.77 -17.53 19.23
CA ASP A 197 15.29 -16.22 18.83
C ASP A 197 14.16 -15.26 18.44
N PHE A 198 13.12 -15.75 17.74
CA PHE A 198 11.94 -14.95 17.39
C PHE A 198 11.17 -14.49 18.62
N HIS A 199 10.95 -15.37 19.58
CA HIS A 199 10.32 -15.00 20.83
C HIS A 199 11.15 -14.00 21.64
N ALA A 200 12.46 -14.21 21.73
CA ALA A 200 13.36 -13.28 22.41
C ALA A 200 13.34 -11.88 21.76
N LEU A 201 13.31 -11.81 20.41
CA LEU A 201 13.18 -10.55 19.68
C LEU A 201 11.81 -9.90 19.93
N ALA A 202 10.73 -10.68 19.91
CA ALA A 202 9.39 -10.16 20.19
C ALA A 202 9.31 -9.56 21.61
N ASP A 203 9.89 -10.22 22.62
CA ASP A 203 9.95 -9.72 23.98
C ASP A 203 10.71 -8.39 24.08
N VAL A 204 11.81 -8.23 23.34
CA VAL A 204 12.57 -6.98 23.32
C VAL A 204 11.74 -5.86 22.68
N LEU A 205 11.08 -6.14 21.56
CA LEU A 205 10.26 -5.16 20.84
C LEU A 205 9.05 -4.71 21.67
N MET A 206 8.43 -5.63 22.42
CA MET A 206 7.29 -5.34 23.28
C MET A 206 7.62 -4.49 24.51
N ARG A 207 8.92 -4.36 24.87
CA ARG A 207 9.35 -3.43 25.94
C ARG A 207 9.26 -1.96 25.52
N SER A 208 9.23 -1.68 24.22
CA SER A 208 9.02 -0.33 23.71
C SER A 208 7.56 0.06 23.87
N GLN A 209 7.26 0.95 24.80
CA GLN A 209 5.92 1.54 24.91
C GLN A 209 5.82 2.69 23.93
N SER A 210 4.88 2.60 22.96
CA SER A 210 4.57 3.71 22.09
C SER A 210 3.06 3.80 21.89
N GLY A 211 2.46 4.94 22.23
CA GLY A 211 1.12 5.33 21.79
C GLY A 211 1.17 6.06 20.45
N THR A 212 2.07 5.65 19.55
CA THR A 212 2.34 6.34 18.29
C THR A 212 1.85 5.51 17.11
N PHE A 213 1.65 6.18 15.95
CA PHE A 213 1.33 5.50 14.71
C PHE A 213 2.59 4.86 14.11
N MET A 214 2.52 3.57 13.75
CA MET A 214 3.60 2.88 13.06
C MET A 214 3.30 2.81 11.55
N TYR A 215 4.10 3.52 10.73
CA TYR A 215 3.92 3.53 9.28
C TYR A 215 4.31 2.21 8.61
N ARG A 216 5.18 1.40 9.19
CA ARG A 216 5.76 0.13 8.73
C ARG A 216 6.62 0.26 7.46
N ASP A 217 6.02 0.50 6.29
CA ASP A 217 6.73 0.56 5.00
C ASP A 217 7.12 2.01 4.59
N PHE A 218 7.77 2.75 5.48
CA PHE A 218 8.28 4.08 5.20
C PHE A 218 9.56 3.98 4.36
N GLN A 219 9.38 3.85 3.06
CA GLN A 219 10.45 3.65 2.08
C GLN A 219 10.30 4.59 0.88
N SER A 220 11.41 4.80 0.14
CA SER A 220 11.46 5.76 -0.98
C SER A 220 10.50 5.46 -2.15
N ARG A 221 9.96 4.25 -2.25
CA ARG A 221 8.91 3.90 -3.23
C ARG A 221 7.51 4.30 -2.79
N ASN A 222 7.33 4.66 -1.52
CA ASN A 222 6.05 5.09 -0.95
C ASN A 222 6.04 6.60 -0.64
N VAL A 223 7.03 7.35 -1.12
CA VAL A 223 7.17 8.81 -0.95
C VAL A 223 7.24 9.47 -2.32
N MET A 224 6.42 10.52 -2.51
CA MET A 224 6.32 11.33 -3.73
C MET A 224 6.64 12.80 -3.45
#